data_78bed60ab991d3dbd70665036ad8e931
#
_entry.id   78bed60ab991d3dbd70665036ad8e931
#
_cell.length_a   1.000
_cell.length_b   1.000
_cell.length_c   1.000
_cell.angle_alpha   90.00
_cell.angle_beta   90.00
_cell.angle_gamma   90.00
#
_symmetry.space_group_name_H-M   'P 1'
#
loop_
_entity.id
_entity.type
_entity.pdbx_description
1 polymer ?
#
loop_
_entity_poly.entity_id
_entity_poly.type
_entity_poly.pdbx_seq_one_letter_code
_entity_poly.pdbx_strand_id
1 'polypeptide(L)'
;MHEAEAGYIHLVSGITSGSASFHTLCSNLDYALERLKNTKIEVIIEPINTRSVPGYFMSSPEIALDVVNAVDSNRLGIMFDCFHMLHITGSKTSLLEAYFLLQKQVRHIQFAAFPDRNEPNYNSFFYPALFDNLIASGYNGYFGAEYKPAGSTEASLDWMNQY
;
A
#
# COMPACT_ATOMS: atom_id res chain seq x y z
N MET A 1 -22.57 20.03 -0.18
CA MET A 1 -21.41 19.16 -0.49
C MET A 1 -21.45 18.04 0.54
N HIS A 2 -21.65 16.80 0.11
CA HIS A 2 -21.46 15.68 1.02
C HIS A 2 -19.96 15.56 1.26
N GLU A 3 -19.50 15.74 2.49
CA GLU A 3 -18.13 15.46 2.88
C GLU A 3 -17.92 13.94 2.75
N ALA A 4 -16.83 13.54 2.09
CA ALA A 4 -16.46 12.14 2.03
C ALA A 4 -15.99 11.73 3.44
N GLU A 5 -16.63 10.72 4.03
CA GLU A 5 -16.23 10.13 5.31
C GLU A 5 -14.99 9.23 5.11
N ALA A 6 -13.88 9.84 4.69
CA ALA A 6 -12.63 9.10 4.46
C ALA A 6 -11.91 8.86 5.79
N GLY A 7 -11.49 7.60 6.03
CA GLY A 7 -10.62 7.25 7.17
C GLY A 7 -9.15 7.54 6.90
N TYR A 8 -8.75 7.52 5.63
CA TYR A 8 -7.36 7.68 5.20
C TYR A 8 -7.21 8.70 4.07
N ILE A 9 -6.06 9.38 4.05
CA ILE A 9 -5.54 10.09 2.87
C ILE A 9 -4.25 9.41 2.45
N HIS A 10 -4.17 8.96 1.21
CA HIS A 10 -2.98 8.39 0.63
C HIS A 10 -2.10 9.51 0.05
N LEU A 11 -0.86 9.60 0.53
CA LEU A 11 0.16 10.52 0.04
C LEU A 11 1.27 9.74 -0.66
N VAL A 12 1.54 10.11 -1.91
CA VAL A 12 2.60 9.51 -2.73
C VAL A 12 3.90 10.28 -2.60
N SER A 13 5.03 9.58 -2.52
CA SER A 13 6.36 10.20 -2.34
C SER A 13 6.88 10.95 -3.58
N GLY A 14 6.29 10.66 -4.74
CA GLY A 14 6.71 11.24 -6.01
C GLY A 14 7.99 10.63 -6.59
N ILE A 15 8.36 11.15 -7.77
CA ILE A 15 9.58 10.79 -8.49
C ILE A 15 10.66 11.78 -8.08
N THR A 16 11.86 11.29 -7.78
CA THR A 16 12.97 12.12 -7.33
C THR A 16 14.30 11.62 -7.81
N SER A 17 15.25 12.54 -7.91
CA SER A 17 16.63 12.25 -8.34
C SER A 17 17.70 12.64 -7.31
N GLY A 18 17.35 12.93 -6.06
CA GLY A 18 18.33 13.46 -5.12
C GLY A 18 18.14 13.09 -3.64
N SER A 19 19.21 13.26 -2.85
CA SER A 19 19.25 12.96 -1.41
C SER A 19 18.35 13.85 -0.54
N ALA A 20 17.91 14.99 -1.04
CA ALA A 20 16.99 15.90 -0.35
C ALA A 20 15.56 15.34 -0.21
N SER A 21 15.25 14.26 -0.93
CA SER A 21 13.89 13.72 -1.04
C SER A 21 13.36 13.13 0.26
N PHE A 22 14.20 12.48 1.05
CA PHE A 22 13.80 11.92 2.35
C PHE A 22 13.32 13.02 3.30
N HIS A 23 14.12 14.05 3.52
CA HIS A 23 13.76 15.17 4.40
C HIS A 23 12.55 15.95 3.88
N THR A 24 12.46 16.14 2.57
CA THR A 24 11.30 16.80 1.96
C THR A 24 10.02 16.01 2.18
N LEU A 25 10.07 14.68 1.98
CA LEU A 25 8.91 13.81 2.22
C LEU A 25 8.49 13.87 3.70
N CYS A 26 9.43 13.70 4.64
CA CYS A 26 9.12 13.77 6.07
C CYS A 26 8.50 15.13 6.45
N SER A 27 9.07 16.24 5.99
CA SER A 27 8.52 17.58 6.24
C SER A 27 7.12 17.78 5.66
N ASN A 28 6.84 17.21 4.48
CA ASN A 28 5.52 17.28 3.87
C ASN A 28 4.50 16.42 4.64
N LEU A 29 4.92 15.26 5.16
CA LEU A 29 4.09 14.40 6.00
C LEU A 29 3.77 15.09 7.33
N ASP A 30 4.76 15.71 7.99
CA ASP A 30 4.54 16.50 9.20
C ASP A 30 3.54 17.63 8.96
N TYR A 31 3.69 18.36 7.86
CA TYR A 31 2.75 19.39 7.48
C TYR A 31 1.33 18.86 7.27
N ALA A 32 1.18 17.73 6.56
CA ALA A 32 -0.13 17.11 6.33
C ALA A 32 -0.78 16.66 7.64
N LEU A 33 -0.03 15.99 8.52
CA LEU A 33 -0.48 15.52 9.83
C LEU A 33 -0.93 16.70 10.72
N GLU A 34 -0.17 17.80 10.73
CA GLU A 34 -0.56 19.01 11.46
C GLU A 34 -1.86 19.62 10.90
N ARG A 35 -2.04 19.65 9.56
CA ARG A 35 -3.29 20.13 8.94
C ARG A 35 -4.50 19.26 9.27
N LEU A 36 -4.28 17.99 9.53
CA LEU A 36 -5.33 17.00 9.84
C LEU A 36 -5.54 16.78 11.35
N LYS A 37 -4.82 17.51 12.22
CA LYS A 37 -4.79 17.23 13.67
C LYS A 37 -6.17 17.24 14.36
N ASN A 38 -7.12 18.00 13.84
CA ASN A 38 -8.48 18.11 14.39
C ASN A 38 -9.48 17.16 13.70
N THR A 39 -9.00 16.21 12.92
CA THR A 39 -9.81 15.20 12.24
C THR A 39 -9.46 13.80 12.73
N LYS A 40 -10.27 12.79 12.34
CA LYS A 40 -9.95 11.38 12.56
C LYS A 40 -9.20 10.74 11.39
N ILE A 41 -8.86 11.53 10.36
CA ILE A 41 -8.21 11.05 9.15
C ILE A 41 -6.76 10.70 9.46
N GLU A 42 -6.32 9.50 9.10
CA GLU A 42 -4.92 9.10 9.11
C GLU A 42 -4.28 9.32 7.73
N VAL A 43 -2.97 9.46 7.70
CA VAL A 43 -2.19 9.52 6.47
C VAL A 43 -1.59 8.14 6.22
N ILE A 44 -1.67 7.66 4.99
CA ILE A 44 -0.98 6.44 4.56
C ILE A 44 -0.05 6.73 3.40
N ILE A 45 1.10 6.07 3.39
CA ILE A 45 2.12 6.13 2.35
C ILE A 45 2.31 4.74 1.75
N GLU A 46 2.81 4.65 0.51
CA GLU A 46 2.90 3.39 -0.21
C GLU A 46 4.27 3.20 -0.85
N PRO A 47 4.95 2.07 -0.59
CA PRO A 47 6.07 1.62 -1.40
C PRO A 47 5.59 1.17 -2.79
N ILE A 48 6.03 1.89 -3.83
CA ILE A 48 5.65 1.61 -5.22
C ILE A 48 6.87 1.11 -6.00
N ASN A 49 6.73 0.02 -6.75
CA ASN A 49 7.81 -0.56 -7.54
C ASN A 49 8.27 0.37 -8.68
N THR A 50 9.56 0.39 -8.96
CA THR A 50 10.16 1.22 -10.01
C THR A 50 9.89 0.73 -11.44
N ARG A 51 9.34 -0.47 -11.60
CA ARG A 51 8.87 -0.97 -12.90
C ARG A 51 7.60 -0.25 -13.33
N SER A 52 6.67 -0.02 -12.39
CA SER A 52 5.43 0.72 -12.65
C SER A 52 5.66 2.23 -12.68
N VAL A 53 6.51 2.74 -11.77
CA VAL A 53 6.84 4.18 -11.67
C VAL A 53 8.36 4.34 -11.60
N PRO A 54 9.04 4.49 -12.76
CA PRO A 54 10.48 4.69 -12.79
C PRO A 54 10.91 5.93 -11.98
N GLY A 55 11.89 5.75 -11.10
CA GLY A 55 12.41 6.83 -10.26
C GLY A 55 11.54 7.16 -9.03
N TYR A 56 10.52 6.37 -8.71
CA TYR A 56 9.74 6.56 -7.49
C TYR A 56 10.62 6.47 -6.25
N PHE A 57 10.51 7.45 -5.35
CA PHE A 57 11.42 7.57 -4.22
C PHE A 57 11.27 6.42 -3.23
N MET A 58 10.05 6.20 -2.75
CA MET A 58 9.77 5.17 -1.75
C MET A 58 9.54 3.81 -2.43
N SER A 59 10.60 3.23 -2.96
CA SER A 59 10.55 2.04 -3.81
C SER A 59 10.91 0.74 -3.08
N SER A 60 11.02 0.79 -1.74
CA SER A 60 11.24 -0.43 -0.94
C SER A 60 10.55 -0.35 0.43
N PRO A 61 10.26 -1.51 1.07
CA PRO A 61 9.69 -1.55 2.41
C PRO A 61 10.59 -0.90 3.46
N GLU A 62 11.91 -0.99 3.32
CA GLU A 62 12.87 -0.38 4.25
C GLU A 62 12.78 1.15 4.23
N ILE A 63 12.71 1.75 3.02
CA ILE A 63 12.54 3.21 2.90
C ILE A 63 11.24 3.66 3.55
N ALA A 64 10.14 2.90 3.36
CA ALA A 64 8.86 3.22 4.00
C ALA A 64 8.96 3.15 5.53
N LEU A 65 9.63 2.14 6.06
CA LEU A 65 9.85 1.99 7.49
C LEU A 65 10.70 3.15 8.05
N ASP A 66 11.76 3.54 7.35
CA ASP A 66 12.61 4.67 7.74
C ASP A 66 11.82 5.97 7.78
N VAL A 67 10.95 6.22 6.79
CA VAL A 67 10.08 7.40 6.76
C VAL A 67 9.11 7.42 7.93
N VAL A 68 8.42 6.29 8.21
CA VAL A 68 7.46 6.23 9.33
C VAL A 68 8.18 6.42 10.66
N ASN A 69 9.35 5.82 10.84
CA ASN A 69 10.15 5.99 12.05
C ASN A 69 10.67 7.43 12.22
N ALA A 70 11.04 8.10 11.12
CA ALA A 70 11.53 9.48 11.17
C ALA A 70 10.43 10.49 11.52
N VAL A 71 9.21 10.29 11.00
CA VAL A 71 8.05 11.15 11.29
C VAL A 71 7.46 10.85 12.68
N ASP A 72 7.59 9.62 13.16
CA ASP A 72 7.18 9.15 14.50
C ASP A 72 5.76 9.58 14.92
N SER A 73 4.80 9.36 14.02
CA SER A 73 3.40 9.68 14.28
C SER A 73 2.53 8.43 14.25
N ASN A 74 1.70 8.25 15.27
CA ASN A 74 0.70 7.17 15.33
C ASN A 74 -0.43 7.33 14.29
N ARG A 75 -0.51 8.47 13.60
CA ARG A 75 -1.46 8.78 12.51
C ARG A 75 -0.85 8.65 11.13
N LEU A 76 0.39 8.19 11.03
CA LEU A 76 1.04 7.81 9.79
C LEU A 76 1.10 6.29 9.70
N GLY A 77 0.59 5.75 8.62
CA GLY A 77 0.63 4.32 8.34
C GLY A 77 1.09 3.99 6.94
N ILE A 78 1.08 2.71 6.62
CA ILE A 78 1.52 2.18 5.33
C ILE A 78 0.35 1.48 4.65
N MET A 79 0.16 1.78 3.37
CA MET A 79 -0.61 0.97 2.44
C MET A 79 0.31 -0.10 1.85
N PHE A 80 -0.02 -1.36 2.08
CA PHE A 80 0.73 -2.51 1.60
C PHE A 80 0.07 -3.09 0.36
N ASP A 81 0.49 -2.66 -0.83
CA ASP A 81 -0.01 -3.24 -2.08
C ASP A 81 0.81 -4.49 -2.45
N CYS A 82 0.16 -5.65 -2.40
CA CYS A 82 0.77 -6.94 -2.71
C CYS A 82 1.34 -6.99 -4.13
N PHE A 83 0.72 -6.32 -5.10
CA PHE A 83 1.23 -6.24 -6.47
C PHE A 83 2.57 -5.51 -6.52
N HIS A 84 2.65 -4.34 -5.86
CA HIS A 84 3.91 -3.59 -5.79
C HIS A 84 4.98 -4.36 -5.02
N MET A 85 4.61 -4.96 -3.90
CA MET A 85 5.54 -5.75 -3.09
C MET A 85 6.09 -6.96 -3.83
N LEU A 86 5.27 -7.69 -4.59
CA LEU A 86 5.76 -8.81 -5.41
C LEU A 86 6.78 -8.38 -6.47
N HIS A 87 6.59 -7.20 -7.07
CA HIS A 87 7.59 -6.66 -8.01
C HIS A 87 8.88 -6.19 -7.32
N ILE A 88 8.79 -5.69 -6.09
CA ILE A 88 9.95 -5.24 -5.30
C ILE A 88 10.73 -6.45 -4.78
N THR A 89 10.05 -7.42 -4.18
CA THR A 89 10.67 -8.52 -3.45
C THR A 89 10.96 -9.76 -4.33
N GLY A 90 10.27 -9.89 -5.43
CA GLY A 90 10.46 -10.97 -6.42
C GLY A 90 9.90 -12.34 -6.03
N SER A 91 9.39 -12.54 -4.81
CA SER A 91 8.84 -13.82 -4.38
C SER A 91 7.74 -13.68 -3.32
N LYS A 92 6.91 -14.73 -3.20
CA LYS A 92 5.86 -14.82 -2.16
C LYS A 92 6.43 -14.84 -0.75
N THR A 93 7.53 -15.54 -0.54
CA THR A 93 8.21 -15.61 0.77
C THR A 93 8.70 -14.23 1.18
N SER A 94 9.43 -13.55 0.29
CA SER A 94 9.96 -12.22 0.56
C SER A 94 8.86 -11.15 0.66
N LEU A 95 7.70 -11.34 0.02
CA LEU A 95 6.52 -10.50 0.25
C LEU A 95 6.03 -10.62 1.70
N LEU A 96 5.95 -11.84 2.24
CA LEU A 96 5.57 -12.05 3.65
C LEU A 96 6.61 -11.48 4.61
N GLU A 97 7.91 -11.64 4.31
CA GLU A 97 8.99 -11.02 5.10
C GLU A 97 8.84 -9.49 5.12
N ALA A 98 8.58 -8.86 3.98
CA ALA A 98 8.31 -7.43 3.88
C ALA A 98 7.06 -7.00 4.66
N TYR A 99 5.98 -7.82 4.62
CA TYR A 99 4.81 -7.56 5.43
C TYR A 99 5.14 -7.60 6.93
N PHE A 100 5.84 -8.62 7.41
CA PHE A 100 6.20 -8.72 8.82
C PHE A 100 7.13 -7.59 9.28
N LEU A 101 8.01 -7.10 8.40
CA LEU A 101 8.82 -5.92 8.66
C LEU A 101 7.95 -4.68 8.92
N LEU A 102 6.86 -4.51 8.16
CA LEU A 102 5.99 -3.34 8.18
C LEU A 102 4.70 -3.52 9.01
N GLN A 103 4.45 -4.70 9.55
CA GLN A 103 3.16 -5.15 10.10
C GLN A 103 2.50 -4.14 11.04
N LYS A 104 3.28 -3.52 11.94
CA LYS A 104 2.76 -2.58 12.95
C LYS A 104 2.24 -1.28 12.33
N GLN A 105 2.76 -0.92 11.16
CA GLN A 105 2.47 0.31 10.44
C GLN A 105 1.42 0.14 9.33
N VAL A 106 1.15 -1.12 8.91
CA VAL A 106 0.14 -1.39 7.87
C VAL A 106 -1.25 -1.00 8.34
N ARG A 107 -1.93 -0.15 7.56
CA ARG A 107 -3.33 0.30 7.78
C ARG A 107 -4.28 -0.22 6.73
N HIS A 108 -3.78 -0.43 5.52
CA HIS A 108 -4.58 -0.90 4.39
C HIS A 108 -3.75 -1.84 3.53
N ILE A 109 -4.40 -2.89 3.03
CA ILE A 109 -3.76 -3.84 2.11
C ILE A 109 -4.47 -3.75 0.78
N GLN A 110 -3.68 -3.62 -0.30
CA GLN A 110 -4.19 -3.70 -1.67
C GLN A 110 -3.65 -4.94 -2.39
N PHE A 111 -4.38 -5.35 -3.44
CA PHE A 111 -3.99 -6.49 -4.25
C PHE A 111 -4.55 -6.40 -5.67
N ALA A 112 -3.87 -7.05 -6.61
CA ALA A 112 -4.26 -7.21 -8.00
C ALA A 112 -3.64 -8.48 -8.58
N ALA A 113 -4.07 -8.93 -9.75
CA ALA A 113 -3.40 -10.03 -10.43
C ALA A 113 -1.91 -9.69 -10.70
N PHE A 114 -1.06 -10.69 -10.54
CA PHE A 114 0.37 -10.55 -10.82
C PHE A 114 0.74 -11.45 -12.02
N PRO A 115 1.55 -10.98 -12.98
CA PRO A 115 2.27 -9.71 -12.99
C PRO A 115 1.56 -8.52 -13.68
N ASP A 116 0.36 -8.69 -14.21
CA ASP A 116 -0.24 -7.77 -15.19
C ASP A 116 -1.14 -6.68 -14.58
N ARG A 117 -1.36 -6.73 -13.25
CA ARG A 117 -2.24 -5.82 -12.49
C ARG A 117 -3.69 -5.82 -12.98
N ASN A 118 -4.15 -6.91 -13.57
CA ASN A 118 -5.55 -7.10 -13.93
C ASN A 118 -6.39 -7.50 -12.71
N GLU A 119 -7.69 -7.81 -12.93
CA GLU A 119 -8.60 -8.30 -11.90
C GLU A 119 -8.03 -9.54 -11.19
N PRO A 120 -8.15 -9.63 -9.87
CA PRO A 120 -7.67 -10.77 -9.11
C PRO A 120 -8.34 -12.07 -9.57
N ASN A 121 -7.56 -13.06 -9.95
CA ASN A 121 -8.08 -14.37 -10.33
C ASN A 121 -7.77 -15.36 -9.21
N TYR A 122 -8.80 -15.89 -8.58
CA TYR A 122 -8.71 -16.83 -7.48
C TYR A 122 -7.85 -18.08 -7.82
N ASN A 123 -7.99 -18.58 -9.05
CA ASN A 123 -7.32 -19.82 -9.47
C ASN A 123 -5.85 -19.64 -9.87
N SER A 124 -5.42 -18.41 -10.21
CA SER A 124 -4.07 -18.14 -10.69
C SER A 124 -3.14 -17.60 -9.63
N PHE A 125 -3.65 -17.25 -8.43
CA PHE A 125 -2.88 -16.61 -7.40
C PHE A 125 -3.18 -17.15 -6.00
N PHE A 126 -2.21 -17.04 -5.12
CA PHE A 126 -2.24 -17.57 -3.75
C PHE A 126 -2.95 -16.65 -2.74
N TYR A 127 -3.76 -15.69 -3.17
CA TYR A 127 -4.38 -14.68 -2.30
C TYR A 127 -5.18 -15.25 -1.13
N PRO A 128 -6.02 -16.30 -1.26
CA PRO A 128 -6.71 -16.84 -0.10
C PRO A 128 -5.74 -17.26 1.00
N ALA A 129 -4.71 -18.04 0.66
CA ALA A 129 -3.71 -18.47 1.63
C ALA A 129 -2.87 -17.28 2.17
N LEU A 130 -2.63 -16.24 1.36
CA LEU A 130 -1.99 -15.02 1.82
C LEU A 130 -2.88 -14.29 2.82
N PHE A 131 -4.15 -14.07 2.50
CA PHE A 131 -5.09 -13.37 3.38
C PHE A 131 -5.28 -14.10 4.71
N ASP A 132 -5.38 -15.43 4.69
CA ASP A 132 -5.42 -16.24 5.90
C ASP A 132 -4.19 -16.03 6.79
N ASN A 133 -2.99 -15.96 6.20
CA ASN A 133 -1.76 -15.69 6.94
C ASN A 133 -1.75 -14.25 7.52
N LEU A 134 -2.19 -13.26 6.75
CA LEU A 134 -2.23 -11.87 7.18
C LEU A 134 -3.25 -11.68 8.33
N ILE A 135 -4.44 -12.28 8.21
CA ILE A 135 -5.47 -12.26 9.27
C ILE A 135 -4.96 -12.99 10.50
N ALA A 136 -4.38 -14.18 10.35
CA ALA A 136 -3.81 -14.93 11.48
C ALA A 136 -2.68 -14.19 12.19
N SER A 137 -1.97 -13.30 11.49
CA SER A 137 -0.94 -12.43 12.07
C SER A 137 -1.49 -11.21 12.81
N GLY A 138 -2.83 -11.00 12.80
CA GLY A 138 -3.51 -9.92 13.50
C GLY A 138 -3.96 -8.75 12.63
N TYR A 139 -3.85 -8.84 11.29
CA TYR A 139 -4.43 -7.84 10.41
C TYR A 139 -5.96 -7.91 10.46
N ASN A 140 -6.60 -6.77 10.74
CA ASN A 140 -8.06 -6.65 10.88
C ASN A 140 -8.66 -5.53 10.02
N GLY A 141 -7.87 -5.00 9.06
CA GLY A 141 -8.31 -3.99 8.10
C GLY A 141 -8.97 -4.61 6.87
N TYR A 142 -9.20 -3.78 5.87
CA TYR A 142 -9.80 -4.18 4.60
C TYR A 142 -8.74 -4.57 3.58
N PHE A 143 -9.10 -5.51 2.69
CA PHE A 143 -8.37 -5.84 1.47
C PHE A 143 -9.04 -5.12 0.30
N GLY A 144 -8.35 -4.18 -0.32
CA GLY A 144 -8.83 -3.41 -1.47
C GLY A 144 -8.24 -3.92 -2.78
N ALA A 145 -9.08 -4.25 -3.75
CA ALA A 145 -8.56 -4.59 -5.08
C ALA A 145 -8.31 -3.31 -5.88
N GLU A 146 -7.04 -3.07 -6.26
CA GLU A 146 -6.64 -1.98 -7.14
C GLU A 146 -6.02 -2.54 -8.41
N TYR A 147 -6.80 -2.58 -9.48
CA TYR A 147 -6.40 -3.23 -10.72
C TYR A 147 -6.89 -2.50 -11.98
N LYS A 148 -6.30 -2.85 -13.11
CA LYS A 148 -6.74 -2.41 -14.43
C LYS A 148 -7.55 -3.54 -15.06
N PRO A 149 -8.88 -3.39 -15.24
CA PRO A 149 -9.69 -4.41 -15.87
C PRO A 149 -9.17 -4.81 -17.25
N ALA A 150 -9.11 -6.11 -17.55
CA ALA A 150 -8.78 -6.60 -18.87
C ALA A 150 -9.88 -6.30 -19.90
N GLY A 151 -11.13 -6.18 -19.41
CA GLY A 151 -12.31 -5.82 -20.19
C GLY A 151 -13.04 -4.60 -19.61
N SER A 152 -14.37 -4.67 -19.53
CA SER A 152 -15.16 -3.64 -18.82
C SER A 152 -15.04 -3.82 -17.29
N THR A 153 -15.23 -2.74 -16.55
CA THR A 153 -15.20 -2.78 -15.07
C THR A 153 -16.24 -3.78 -14.54
N GLU A 154 -17.45 -3.73 -15.07
CA GLU A 154 -18.56 -4.60 -14.64
C GLU A 154 -18.24 -6.08 -14.85
N ALA A 155 -17.69 -6.44 -16.02
CA ALA A 155 -17.31 -7.81 -16.33
C ALA A 155 -16.10 -8.30 -15.48
N SER A 156 -15.30 -7.37 -14.95
CA SER A 156 -14.14 -7.70 -14.14
C SER A 156 -14.47 -7.97 -12.67
N LEU A 157 -15.71 -7.80 -12.20
CA LEU A 157 -16.09 -7.93 -10.79
C LEU A 157 -16.44 -9.36 -10.37
N ASP A 158 -16.49 -10.32 -11.29
CA ASP A 158 -16.90 -11.71 -10.99
C ASP A 158 -16.00 -12.40 -9.94
N TRP A 159 -14.75 -11.96 -9.78
CA TRP A 159 -13.86 -12.48 -8.75
C TRP A 159 -14.39 -12.25 -7.32
N MET A 160 -15.21 -11.21 -7.10
CA MET A 160 -15.79 -10.90 -5.77
C MET A 160 -16.70 -12.02 -5.25
N ASN A 161 -17.24 -12.86 -6.14
CA ASN A 161 -18.08 -13.99 -5.76
C ASN A 161 -17.27 -15.20 -5.26
N GLN A 162 -15.93 -15.09 -5.25
CA GLN A 162 -15.02 -16.18 -4.92
C GLN A 162 -14.35 -15.99 -3.54
N TYR A 163 -14.60 -14.86 -2.87
CA TYR A 163 -14.07 -14.51 -1.55
C TYR A 163 -15.15 -14.37 -0.48
#